data_46d8130afd948ffa8ed1c03f58444b0b
#
_entry.id   46d8130afd948ffa8ed1c03f58444b0b
#
_cell.length_a   1.000
_cell.length_b   1.000
_cell.length_c   1.000
_cell.angle_alpha   90.00
_cell.angle_beta   90.00
_cell.angle_gamma   90.00
#
_symmetry.space_group_name_H-M   'P 1'
#
loop_
_entity.id
_entity.type
_entity.pdbx_description
1 polymer ?
#
loop_
_entity_poly.entity_id
_entity_poly.type
_entity_poly.pdbx_seq_one_letter_code
_entity_poly.pdbx_strand_id
1 'polypeptide(L)'
;NMAAYLSVLKPGDTILGMSLAHGGHLTHGAKVNASGKLFNAVQYGVDEAGLIDYDEVERLALEHKPKMVVAGFSAYSQVVDWARFRAIADKVGAYLFVDMAHVAGLIAAGVYPNPVPHAHVVTSTTHKTLRGPRGGIIVASRAAMGDAAEEIEGIDRRPLVRRDHTLGVLVE
;
A
#
# COMPACT_ATOMS: atom_id res chain seq x y z
N ASN A 1 -4.12 7.62 -3.04
CA ASN A 1 -4.60 6.29 -2.60
C ASN A 1 -5.95 5.97 -3.23
N MET A 2 -6.96 6.88 -3.18
CA MET A 2 -8.31 6.59 -3.70
C MET A 2 -8.32 6.24 -5.19
N ALA A 3 -7.54 6.92 -6.03
CA ALA A 3 -7.44 6.58 -7.45
C ALA A 3 -6.91 5.15 -7.65
N ALA A 4 -5.85 4.77 -6.91
CA ALA A 4 -5.30 3.43 -6.95
C ALA A 4 -6.28 2.36 -6.42
N TYR A 5 -7.09 2.68 -5.41
CA TYR A 5 -8.13 1.75 -4.94
C TYR A 5 -9.20 1.52 -6.01
N LEU A 6 -9.73 2.60 -6.58
CA LEU A 6 -10.81 2.54 -7.57
C LEU A 6 -10.40 1.92 -8.91
N SER A 7 -9.07 1.78 -9.19
CA SER A 7 -8.60 1.08 -10.39
C SER A 7 -8.72 -0.45 -10.28
N VAL A 8 -8.77 -1.01 -9.06
CA VAL A 8 -8.80 -2.47 -8.83
C VAL A 8 -9.91 -2.93 -7.89
N LEU A 9 -10.59 -2.01 -7.20
CA LEU A 9 -11.66 -2.30 -6.25
C LEU A 9 -12.99 -1.67 -6.68
N LYS A 10 -14.06 -2.31 -6.25
CA LYS A 10 -15.44 -1.79 -6.35
C LYS A 10 -15.95 -1.37 -4.98
N PRO A 11 -16.86 -0.39 -4.89
CA PRO A 11 -17.55 -0.07 -3.63
C PRO A 11 -18.14 -1.35 -3.00
N GLY A 12 -17.92 -1.50 -1.68
CA GLY A 12 -18.31 -2.69 -0.93
C GLY A 12 -17.26 -3.79 -0.85
N ASP A 13 -16.20 -3.74 -1.65
CA ASP A 13 -15.09 -4.69 -1.51
C ASP A 13 -14.41 -4.53 -0.14
N THR A 14 -13.85 -5.62 0.40
CA THR A 14 -13.16 -5.59 1.68
C THR A 14 -11.70 -5.19 1.50
N ILE A 15 -11.25 -4.27 2.34
CA ILE A 15 -9.84 -3.89 2.50
C ILE A 15 -9.37 -4.17 3.92
N LEU A 16 -8.12 -4.57 4.10
CA LEU A 16 -7.48 -4.79 5.40
C LEU A 16 -6.35 -3.78 5.54
N GLY A 17 -6.48 -2.81 6.45
CA GLY A 17 -5.51 -1.72 6.61
C GLY A 17 -5.16 -1.44 8.06
N MET A 18 -4.06 -0.71 8.29
CA MET A 18 -3.64 -0.35 9.64
C MET A 18 -4.61 0.66 10.27
N SER A 19 -5.01 0.39 11.51
CA SER A 19 -5.85 1.27 12.30
C SER A 19 -5.22 2.66 12.47
N LEU A 20 -6.05 3.70 12.32
CA LEU A 20 -5.62 5.08 12.57
C LEU A 20 -5.08 5.27 13.98
N ALA A 21 -5.68 4.62 14.99
CA ALA A 21 -5.25 4.67 16.37
C ALA A 21 -3.86 4.05 16.61
N HIS A 22 -3.41 3.18 15.72
CA HIS A 22 -2.13 2.48 15.80
C HIS A 22 -1.10 3.00 14.77
N GLY A 23 -1.35 4.17 14.18
CA GLY A 23 -0.42 4.83 13.27
C GLY A 23 -0.76 4.72 11.79
N GLY A 24 -1.89 4.13 11.41
CA GLY A 24 -2.37 4.09 10.04
C GLY A 24 -2.71 5.48 9.48
N HIS A 25 -3.03 5.53 8.19
CA HIS A 25 -3.51 6.75 7.55
C HIS A 25 -5.04 6.75 7.42
N LEU A 26 -5.64 7.95 7.31
CA LEU A 26 -7.09 8.10 7.09
C LEU A 26 -7.59 7.27 5.89
N THR A 27 -6.81 7.23 4.81
CA THR A 27 -7.17 6.48 3.60
C THR A 27 -7.00 4.96 3.72
N HIS A 28 -6.54 4.45 4.85
CA HIS A 28 -6.43 3.01 5.12
C HIS A 28 -7.70 2.41 5.73
N GLY A 29 -8.86 3.00 5.44
CA GLY A 29 -10.15 2.50 5.88
C GLY A 29 -10.73 3.18 7.12
N ALA A 30 -10.24 4.36 7.52
CA ALA A 30 -10.84 5.09 8.63
C ALA A 30 -12.29 5.48 8.30
N LYS A 31 -13.24 5.24 9.20
CA LYS A 31 -14.69 5.42 8.99
C LYS A 31 -15.08 6.83 8.54
N VAL A 32 -14.29 7.85 8.92
CA VAL A 32 -14.54 9.24 8.55
C VAL A 32 -14.05 9.59 7.13
N ASN A 33 -13.22 8.73 6.54
CA ASN A 33 -12.65 8.92 5.22
C ASN A 33 -13.45 8.21 4.13
N ALA A 34 -13.30 8.63 2.86
CA ALA A 34 -13.93 7.98 1.72
C ALA A 34 -13.62 6.48 1.65
N SER A 35 -12.40 6.06 1.99
CA SER A 35 -12.02 4.65 2.00
C SER A 35 -12.85 3.81 2.98
N GLY A 36 -13.11 4.32 4.18
CA GLY A 36 -13.94 3.64 5.17
C GLY A 36 -15.46 3.77 4.92
N LYS A 37 -15.88 4.66 4.01
CA LYS A 37 -17.28 4.81 3.61
C LYS A 37 -17.63 3.97 2.38
N LEU A 38 -16.68 3.80 1.45
CA LEU A 38 -16.89 3.09 0.20
C LEU A 38 -16.57 1.59 0.31
N PHE A 39 -15.62 1.22 1.17
CA PHE A 39 -15.14 -0.15 1.30
C PHE A 39 -15.52 -0.73 2.67
N ASN A 40 -15.63 -2.06 2.72
CA ASN A 40 -15.72 -2.78 3.99
C ASN A 40 -14.32 -2.84 4.61
N ALA A 41 -14.01 -1.88 5.50
CA ALA A 41 -12.68 -1.72 6.06
C ALA A 41 -12.51 -2.54 7.34
N VAL A 42 -11.65 -3.55 7.28
CA VAL A 42 -11.12 -4.29 8.43
C VAL A 42 -9.79 -3.67 8.82
N GLN A 43 -9.51 -3.58 10.12
CA GLN A 43 -8.31 -2.90 10.60
C GLN A 43 -7.46 -3.81 11.47
N TYR A 44 -6.14 -3.85 11.20
CA TYR A 44 -5.14 -4.45 12.07
C TYR A 44 -4.45 -3.38 12.91
N GLY A 45 -3.77 -3.81 13.95
CA GLY A 45 -3.06 -2.93 14.88
C GLY A 45 -1.62 -3.34 15.13
N VAL A 46 -1.12 -2.87 16.25
CA VAL A 46 0.15 -3.26 16.85
C VAL A 46 -0.10 -4.02 18.13
N ASP A 47 0.84 -4.86 18.53
CA ASP A 47 0.88 -5.57 19.79
C ASP A 47 1.21 -4.65 20.99
N GLU A 48 1.33 -5.22 22.19
CA GLU A 48 1.68 -4.48 23.41
C GLU A 48 3.08 -3.86 23.37
N ALA A 49 3.98 -4.39 22.54
CA ALA A 49 5.32 -3.85 22.32
C ALA A 49 5.34 -2.73 21.24
N GLY A 50 4.18 -2.42 20.63
CA GLY A 50 4.06 -1.43 19.57
C GLY A 50 4.53 -1.93 18.21
N LEU A 51 4.63 -3.24 18.01
CA LEU A 51 5.03 -3.87 16.74
C LEU A 51 3.81 -4.35 15.97
N ILE A 52 3.86 -4.28 14.64
CA ILE A 52 2.82 -4.88 13.80
C ILE A 52 2.76 -6.38 14.09
N ASP A 53 1.60 -6.84 14.56
CA ASP A 53 1.32 -8.25 14.76
C ASP A 53 0.94 -8.89 13.42
N TYR A 54 1.92 -9.45 12.72
CA TYR A 54 1.71 -10.07 11.41
C TYR A 54 0.87 -11.36 11.50
N ASP A 55 0.86 -12.05 12.62
CA ASP A 55 0.03 -13.24 12.79
C ASP A 55 -1.44 -12.84 12.90
N GLU A 56 -1.72 -11.72 13.59
CA GLU A 56 -3.06 -11.12 13.61
C GLU A 56 -3.46 -10.58 12.22
N VAL A 57 -2.55 -9.94 11.48
CA VAL A 57 -2.80 -9.51 10.10
C VAL A 57 -3.19 -10.71 9.23
N GLU A 58 -2.46 -11.82 9.34
CA GLU A 58 -2.76 -13.05 8.60
C GLU A 58 -4.10 -13.66 9.01
N ARG A 59 -4.38 -13.72 10.31
CA ARG A 59 -5.66 -14.20 10.83
C ARG A 59 -6.84 -13.41 10.27
N LEU A 60 -6.75 -12.09 10.32
CA LEU A 60 -7.78 -11.19 9.78
C LEU A 60 -7.93 -11.34 8.26
N ALA A 61 -6.82 -11.50 7.53
CA ALA A 61 -6.86 -11.72 6.10
C ALA A 61 -7.57 -13.03 5.74
N LEU A 62 -7.28 -14.11 6.45
CA LEU A 62 -7.93 -15.42 6.24
C LEU A 62 -9.43 -15.39 6.59
N GLU A 63 -9.80 -14.69 7.66
CA GLU A 63 -11.18 -14.55 8.12
C GLU A 63 -12.02 -13.71 7.16
N HIS A 64 -11.52 -12.53 6.80
CA HIS A 64 -12.31 -11.54 6.05
C HIS A 64 -12.08 -11.57 4.53
N LYS A 65 -11.06 -12.29 4.06
CA LYS A 65 -10.71 -12.45 2.63
C LYS A 65 -10.74 -11.12 1.87
N PRO A 66 -9.95 -10.12 2.30
CA PRO A 66 -9.93 -8.83 1.67
C PRO A 66 -9.47 -8.96 0.20
N LYS A 67 -9.96 -8.09 -0.67
CA LYS A 67 -9.41 -7.93 -2.02
C LYS A 67 -8.09 -7.17 -2.03
N MET A 68 -7.86 -6.37 -0.99
CA MET A 68 -6.63 -5.59 -0.86
C MET A 68 -6.15 -5.57 0.59
N VAL A 69 -4.88 -5.88 0.78
CA VAL A 69 -4.14 -5.61 2.02
C VAL A 69 -3.41 -4.30 1.83
N VAL A 70 -3.70 -3.33 2.71
CA VAL A 70 -3.13 -1.99 2.72
C VAL A 70 -2.06 -1.92 3.80
N ALA A 71 -0.81 -1.88 3.38
CA ALA A 71 0.34 -1.69 4.26
C ALA A 71 0.86 -0.25 4.17
N GLY A 72 1.64 0.15 5.16
CA GLY A 72 2.13 1.52 5.30
C GLY A 72 1.46 2.25 6.47
N PHE A 73 1.94 3.44 6.76
CA PHE A 73 1.59 4.15 8.00
C PHE A 73 1.81 5.66 7.87
N SER A 74 1.26 6.39 8.83
CA SER A 74 1.56 7.79 9.07
C SER A 74 2.45 8.01 10.29
N ALA A 75 2.29 7.17 11.32
CA ALA A 75 2.96 7.31 12.62
C ALA A 75 3.34 5.92 13.18
N TYR A 76 4.34 5.31 12.58
CA TYR A 76 4.94 4.04 13.02
C TYR A 76 6.45 4.11 12.85
N SER A 77 7.21 3.82 13.90
CA SER A 77 8.66 4.07 13.94
C SER A 77 9.51 2.85 13.62
N GLN A 78 8.92 1.67 13.52
CA GLN A 78 9.65 0.44 13.29
C GLN A 78 9.74 0.10 11.79
N VAL A 79 10.65 -0.80 11.47
CA VAL A 79 10.81 -1.31 10.11
C VAL A 79 9.65 -2.26 9.77
N VAL A 80 9.07 -2.09 8.59
CA VAL A 80 8.01 -2.96 8.08
C VAL A 80 8.59 -4.07 7.22
N ASP A 81 8.14 -5.30 7.45
CA ASP A 81 8.45 -6.46 6.61
C ASP A 81 7.45 -6.55 5.45
N TRP A 82 7.84 -6.00 4.31
CA TRP A 82 7.01 -6.00 3.10
C TRP A 82 6.82 -7.40 2.51
N ALA A 83 7.83 -8.27 2.66
CA ALA A 83 7.76 -9.64 2.15
C ALA A 83 6.71 -10.45 2.93
N ARG A 84 6.61 -10.23 4.24
CA ARG A 84 5.60 -10.88 5.08
C ARG A 84 4.18 -10.40 4.72
N PHE A 85 3.99 -9.11 4.49
CA PHE A 85 2.72 -8.58 3.96
C PHE A 85 2.36 -9.18 2.59
N ARG A 86 3.36 -9.33 1.69
CA ARG A 86 3.14 -9.97 0.39
C ARG A 86 2.71 -11.43 0.55
N ALA A 87 3.37 -12.20 1.38
CA ALA A 87 3.01 -13.59 1.64
C ALA A 87 1.58 -13.73 2.20
N ILE A 88 1.16 -12.81 3.08
CA ILE A 88 -0.22 -12.77 3.60
C ILE A 88 -1.21 -12.47 2.48
N ALA A 89 -0.94 -11.45 1.66
CA ALA A 89 -1.80 -11.09 0.55
C ALA A 89 -1.97 -12.24 -0.45
N ASP A 90 -0.88 -12.90 -0.81
CA ASP A 90 -0.89 -14.05 -1.73
C ASP A 90 -1.72 -15.23 -1.20
N LYS A 91 -1.68 -15.51 0.10
CA LYS A 91 -2.48 -16.57 0.74
C LYS A 91 -3.99 -16.43 0.52
N VAL A 92 -4.47 -15.20 0.38
CA VAL A 92 -5.90 -14.89 0.23
C VAL A 92 -6.26 -14.39 -1.16
N GLY A 93 -5.29 -14.32 -2.08
CA GLY A 93 -5.49 -13.79 -3.43
C GLY A 93 -5.78 -12.29 -3.46
N ALA A 94 -5.25 -11.54 -2.48
CA ALA A 94 -5.44 -10.10 -2.36
C ALA A 94 -4.33 -9.32 -3.07
N TYR A 95 -4.64 -8.10 -3.53
CA TYR A 95 -3.61 -7.15 -3.89
C TYR A 95 -2.86 -6.66 -2.63
N LEU A 96 -1.53 -6.57 -2.70
CA LEU A 96 -0.76 -5.81 -1.72
C LEU A 96 -0.59 -4.37 -2.22
N PHE A 97 -1.17 -3.44 -1.51
CA PHE A 97 -1.01 -2.00 -1.69
C PHE A 97 -0.13 -1.44 -0.58
N VAL A 98 0.89 -0.64 -0.93
CA VAL A 98 1.78 -0.01 0.06
C VAL A 98 1.76 1.51 -0.09
N ASP A 99 1.39 2.20 0.98
CA ASP A 99 1.58 3.65 1.13
C ASP A 99 2.93 3.93 1.81
N MET A 100 3.94 4.29 1.01
CA MET A 100 5.29 4.57 1.52
C MET A 100 5.54 6.07 1.78
N ALA A 101 4.52 6.91 1.74
CA ALA A 101 4.68 8.36 1.72
C ALA A 101 5.55 8.92 2.86
N HIS A 102 5.46 8.35 4.07
CA HIS A 102 6.23 8.80 5.22
C HIS A 102 7.68 8.33 5.23
N VAL A 103 8.01 7.27 4.51
CA VAL A 103 9.37 6.68 4.46
C VAL A 103 10.00 6.74 3.07
N ALA A 104 9.33 7.31 2.07
CA ALA A 104 9.80 7.33 0.69
C ALA A 104 11.20 7.95 0.53
N GLY A 105 11.52 8.99 1.29
CA GLY A 105 12.85 9.59 1.29
C GLY A 105 13.92 8.69 1.89
N LEU A 106 13.58 7.92 2.93
CA LEU A 106 14.48 6.93 3.54
C LEU A 106 14.71 5.75 2.59
N ILE A 107 13.67 5.32 1.87
CA ILE A 107 13.76 4.28 0.84
C ILE A 107 14.68 4.75 -0.30
N ALA A 108 14.49 5.97 -0.78
CA ALA A 108 15.33 6.56 -1.83
C ALA A 108 16.80 6.69 -1.40
N ALA A 109 17.05 6.94 -0.11
CA ALA A 109 18.39 6.97 0.48
C ALA A 109 18.99 5.58 0.76
N GLY A 110 18.24 4.49 0.57
CA GLY A 110 18.69 3.12 0.81
C GLY A 110 18.78 2.73 2.29
N VAL A 111 18.17 3.49 3.20
CA VAL A 111 18.21 3.26 4.65
C VAL A 111 16.90 2.69 5.21
N TYR A 112 15.93 2.43 4.36
CA TYR A 112 14.68 1.75 4.70
C TYR A 112 14.31 0.75 3.61
N PRO A 113 13.69 -0.41 3.94
CA PRO A 113 13.35 -1.43 2.93
C PRO A 113 12.45 -0.91 1.82
N ASN A 114 12.76 -1.27 0.58
CA ASN A 114 11.97 -0.89 -0.57
C ASN A 114 10.75 -1.81 -0.76
N PRO A 115 9.51 -1.31 -0.73
CA PRO A 115 8.30 -2.12 -0.94
C PRO A 115 8.05 -2.52 -2.39
N VAL A 116 8.63 -1.80 -3.37
CA VAL A 116 8.31 -1.97 -4.80
C VAL A 116 8.49 -3.40 -5.32
N PRO A 117 9.51 -4.15 -4.92
CA PRO A 117 9.65 -5.56 -5.35
C PRO A 117 8.56 -6.50 -4.80
N HIS A 118 7.88 -6.11 -3.74
CA HIS A 118 6.90 -6.94 -3.03
C HIS A 118 5.45 -6.55 -3.33
N ALA A 119 5.19 -5.25 -3.47
CA ALA A 119 3.84 -4.73 -3.61
C ALA A 119 3.34 -4.77 -5.06
N HIS A 120 2.03 -4.99 -5.24
CA HIS A 120 1.38 -4.83 -6.52
C HIS A 120 1.29 -3.35 -6.91
N VAL A 121 0.91 -2.51 -5.95
CA VAL A 121 0.81 -1.06 -6.12
C VAL A 121 1.46 -0.36 -4.94
N VAL A 122 2.28 0.64 -5.22
CA VAL A 122 2.91 1.50 -4.20
C VAL A 122 2.51 2.94 -4.45
N THR A 123 2.10 3.63 -3.41
CA THR A 123 1.82 5.07 -3.49
C THR A 123 2.76 5.87 -2.60
N SER A 124 2.98 7.11 -2.99
CA SER A 124 3.69 8.09 -2.19
C SER A 124 3.16 9.49 -2.45
N THR A 125 3.53 10.40 -1.58
CA THR A 125 3.46 11.84 -1.82
C THR A 125 4.86 12.37 -2.09
N THR A 126 4.97 13.43 -2.90
CA THR A 126 6.25 14.08 -3.19
C THR A 126 6.66 15.08 -2.11
N HIS A 127 5.73 15.57 -1.30
CA HIS A 127 5.91 16.70 -0.37
C HIS A 127 6.18 16.31 1.09
N LYS A 128 6.38 15.01 1.38
CA LYS A 128 6.78 14.53 2.72
C LYS A 128 8.29 14.29 2.75
N THR A 129 8.75 13.09 3.06
CA THR A 129 10.19 12.77 3.15
C THR A 129 10.94 12.90 1.83
N LEU A 130 10.26 12.88 0.67
CA LEU A 130 10.87 13.19 -0.63
C LEU A 130 11.19 14.68 -0.82
N ARG A 131 10.61 15.59 0.00
CA ARG A 131 10.89 17.02 0.05
C ARG A 131 10.66 17.77 -1.26
N GLY A 132 9.77 17.28 -2.11
CA GLY A 132 9.37 17.91 -3.37
C GLY A 132 8.12 18.81 -3.25
N PRO A 133 7.65 19.36 -4.35
CA PRO A 133 6.37 20.07 -4.42
C PRO A 133 5.22 19.12 -4.09
N ARG A 134 4.04 19.69 -3.81
CA ARG A 134 2.86 18.89 -3.49
C ARG A 134 2.38 18.10 -4.69
N GLY A 135 2.30 16.77 -4.53
CA GLY A 135 1.86 15.84 -5.55
C GLY A 135 1.76 14.41 -5.03
N GLY A 136 1.22 13.52 -5.83
CA GLY A 136 1.14 12.09 -5.56
C GLY A 136 1.88 11.28 -6.63
N ILE A 137 2.39 10.12 -6.23
CA ILE A 137 3.07 9.16 -7.10
C ILE A 137 2.39 7.81 -6.92
N ILE A 138 2.16 7.10 -8.02
CA ILE A 138 1.80 5.69 -8.04
C ILE A 138 2.91 4.95 -8.77
N VAL A 139 3.45 3.91 -8.15
CA VAL A 139 4.51 3.07 -8.69
C VAL A 139 4.03 1.62 -8.65
N ALA A 140 4.26 0.89 -9.73
CA ALA A 140 3.98 -0.54 -9.79
C ALA A 140 5.17 -1.28 -10.41
N SER A 141 5.49 -2.45 -9.88
CA SER A 141 6.46 -3.37 -10.48
C SER A 141 5.72 -4.35 -11.37
N ARG A 142 6.13 -4.47 -12.65
CA ARG A 142 5.57 -5.49 -13.55
C ARG A 142 5.76 -6.90 -13.01
N ALA A 143 6.91 -7.18 -12.39
CA ALA A 143 7.19 -8.48 -11.80
C ALA A 143 6.27 -8.80 -10.62
N ALA A 144 5.91 -7.79 -9.81
CA ALA A 144 5.01 -7.97 -8.68
C ALA A 144 3.53 -8.03 -9.10
N MET A 145 3.19 -7.40 -10.21
CA MET A 145 1.81 -7.35 -10.74
C MET A 145 1.45 -8.56 -11.60
N GLY A 146 2.45 -9.20 -12.25
CA GLY A 146 2.14 -10.30 -13.17
C GLY A 146 1.09 -9.90 -14.21
N ASP A 147 0.11 -10.78 -14.43
CA ASP A 147 -0.99 -10.55 -15.39
C ASP A 147 -1.92 -9.39 -14.97
N ALA A 148 -2.00 -9.07 -13.67
CA ALA A 148 -2.78 -7.92 -13.18
C ALA A 148 -2.25 -6.56 -13.67
N ALA A 149 -1.06 -6.51 -14.26
CA ALA A 149 -0.53 -5.29 -14.88
C ALA A 149 -1.38 -4.79 -16.06
N GLU A 150 -2.17 -5.69 -16.68
CA GLU A 150 -3.06 -5.35 -17.79
C GLU A 150 -4.43 -4.84 -17.33
N GLU A 151 -4.83 -5.13 -16.08
CA GLU A 151 -6.14 -4.77 -15.53
C GLU A 151 -6.22 -3.34 -14.99
N ILE A 152 -5.07 -2.69 -14.76
CA ILE A 152 -5.06 -1.32 -14.21
C ILE A 152 -5.27 -0.30 -15.35
N GLU A 153 -6.50 0.15 -15.50
CA GLU A 153 -6.86 1.24 -16.40
C GLU A 153 -6.31 2.60 -15.91
N GLY A 154 -5.86 3.43 -16.86
CA GLY A 154 -5.44 4.81 -16.57
C GLY A 154 -3.99 5.00 -16.13
N ILE A 155 -3.19 3.95 -16.11
CA ILE A 155 -1.75 4.08 -15.87
C ILE A 155 -1.05 4.49 -17.19
N ASP A 156 -0.36 5.64 -17.17
CA ASP A 156 0.51 6.03 -18.27
C ASP A 156 1.69 5.05 -18.38
N ARG A 157 1.65 4.21 -19.43
CA ARG A 157 2.64 3.15 -19.66
C ARG A 157 3.99 3.66 -20.21
N ARG A 158 4.16 4.97 -20.36
CA ARG A 158 5.43 5.54 -20.83
C ARG A 158 6.47 5.46 -19.72
N PRO A 159 7.66 4.87 -19.98
CA PRO A 159 8.70 4.78 -18.95
C PRO A 159 9.26 6.18 -18.66
N LEU A 160 9.12 6.63 -17.43
CA LEU A 160 9.69 7.89 -16.95
C LEU A 160 11.22 7.83 -16.77
N VAL A 161 11.78 6.65 -16.58
CA VAL A 161 13.23 6.41 -16.54
C VAL A 161 13.53 4.96 -16.93
N ARG A 162 14.38 4.76 -17.93
CA ARG A 162 14.99 3.46 -18.20
C ARG A 162 16.10 3.20 -17.19
N ARG A 163 15.83 2.41 -16.19
CA ARG A 163 16.80 1.52 -15.52
C ARG A 163 16.05 0.29 -15.04
N ASP A 164 16.42 -0.78 -15.50
CA ASP A 164 16.08 -2.21 -15.51
C ASP A 164 15.03 -2.83 -14.57
N HIS A 165 14.38 -2.16 -13.62
CA HIS A 165 13.46 -2.83 -12.68
C HIS A 165 12.26 -2.01 -12.19
N THR A 166 12.00 -0.81 -12.68
CA THR A 166 10.93 -0.01 -12.08
C THR A 166 10.13 0.75 -13.12
N LEU A 167 8.84 0.57 -13.14
CA LEU A 167 7.90 1.41 -13.86
C LEU A 167 7.33 2.42 -12.87
N GLY A 168 7.58 3.70 -13.11
CA GLY A 168 6.92 4.77 -12.38
C GLY A 168 5.81 5.39 -13.22
N VAL A 169 4.67 5.63 -12.60
CA VAL A 169 3.56 6.35 -13.22
C VAL A 169 3.24 7.55 -12.37
N LEU A 170 3.31 8.72 -12.97
CA LEU A 170 2.80 9.95 -12.38
C LEU A 170 1.33 10.10 -12.75
N VAL A 171 0.49 10.34 -11.75
CA VAL A 171 -0.88 10.84 -11.95
C VAL A 171 -0.92 12.23 -11.35
N GLU A 172 -1.24 13.22 -12.18
CA GLU A 172 -1.53 14.57 -11.74
C GLU A 172 -2.82 14.64 -10.90
#